data_29d3a29149e2b4ae1ac82e8e2dacfcf8
#
_entry.id   29d3a29149e2b4ae1ac82e8e2dacfcf8
#
_cell.length_a   1.000
_cell.length_b   1.000
_cell.length_c   1.000
_cell.angle_alpha   90.00
_cell.angle_beta   90.00
_cell.angle_gamma   90.00
#
_symmetry.space_group_name_H-M   'P 1'
#
loop_
_entity.id
_entity.type
_entity.pdbx_description
1 polymer ?
#
loop_
_entity_poly.entity_id
_entity_poly.type
_entity_poly.pdbx_seq_one_letter_code
_entity_poly.pdbx_strand_id
1 'polypeptide(L)'
;MASNVIAEAILVVASVVAASILGAVVIGQLLSLAIDFSDIVKAGSATAKACIEIVYAVYDRDSGLVEVYAKNVGYTSIVLDELTVYFGNLTTGDIYAVKIGNLYAEDLENPNDVWEPSETLILKFNATSGLESPYIVKVVAGKAVAEKLFAPPLPG
;
A
#
# COMPACT_ATOMS: atom_id res chain seq x y z
N MET A 1 -65.89 -10.95 -29.68
CA MET A 1 -64.64 -11.58 -30.15
C MET A 1 -63.51 -10.55 -30.41
N ALA A 2 -63.76 -9.45 -31.09
CA ALA A 2 -62.72 -8.44 -31.34
C ALA A 2 -62.06 -7.78 -30.07
N SER A 3 -62.83 -7.59 -29.00
CA SER A 3 -62.33 -7.00 -27.76
C SER A 3 -61.29 -7.85 -27.04
N ASN A 4 -61.39 -9.18 -27.11
CA ASN A 4 -60.41 -10.10 -26.48
C ASN A 4 -59.06 -10.10 -27.25
N VAL A 5 -59.10 -10.00 -28.57
CA VAL A 5 -57.90 -9.96 -29.41
C VAL A 5 -57.10 -8.67 -29.15
N ILE A 6 -57.81 -7.54 -28.99
CA ILE A 6 -57.17 -6.24 -28.68
C ILE A 6 -56.53 -6.31 -27.28
N ALA A 7 -57.22 -6.84 -26.29
CA ALA A 7 -56.68 -6.98 -24.93
C ALA A 7 -55.42 -7.86 -24.89
N GLU A 8 -55.43 -8.98 -25.62
CA GLU A 8 -54.29 -9.87 -25.73
C GLU A 8 -53.10 -9.24 -26.42
N ALA A 9 -53.35 -8.50 -27.49
CA ALA A 9 -52.30 -7.72 -28.18
C ALA A 9 -51.64 -6.65 -27.28
N ILE A 10 -52.45 -5.92 -26.50
CA ILE A 10 -51.93 -4.93 -25.53
C ILE A 10 -51.09 -5.60 -24.45
N LEU A 11 -51.50 -6.78 -23.98
CA LEU A 11 -50.78 -7.52 -22.94
C LEU A 11 -49.43 -8.02 -23.44
N VAL A 12 -49.37 -8.51 -24.68
CA VAL A 12 -48.10 -8.89 -25.32
C VAL A 12 -47.16 -7.70 -25.48
N VAL A 13 -47.63 -6.58 -25.98
CA VAL A 13 -46.81 -5.37 -26.14
C VAL A 13 -46.32 -4.88 -24.77
N ALA A 14 -47.17 -4.84 -23.77
CA ALA A 14 -46.79 -4.42 -22.42
C ALA A 14 -45.70 -5.37 -21.81
N SER A 15 -45.82 -6.67 -22.02
CA SER A 15 -44.83 -7.63 -21.54
C SER A 15 -43.46 -7.48 -22.23
N VAL A 16 -43.44 -7.22 -23.54
CA VAL A 16 -42.19 -6.97 -24.29
C VAL A 16 -41.52 -5.69 -23.84
N VAL A 17 -42.30 -4.63 -23.62
CA VAL A 17 -41.76 -3.33 -23.10
C VAL A 17 -41.19 -3.51 -21.69
N ALA A 18 -41.91 -4.20 -20.80
CA ALA A 18 -41.43 -4.49 -19.45
C ALA A 18 -40.14 -5.34 -19.46
N ALA A 19 -40.08 -6.37 -20.28
CA ALA A 19 -38.90 -7.21 -20.44
C ALA A 19 -37.68 -6.41 -20.99
N SER A 20 -37.92 -5.48 -21.91
CA SER A 20 -36.86 -4.63 -22.48
C SER A 20 -36.30 -3.67 -21.42
N ILE A 21 -37.15 -3.08 -20.59
CA ILE A 21 -36.71 -2.19 -19.50
C ILE A 21 -35.89 -2.97 -18.47
N LEU A 22 -36.37 -4.14 -18.05
CA LEU A 22 -35.64 -4.99 -17.09
C LEU A 22 -34.29 -5.42 -17.67
N GLY A 23 -34.25 -5.79 -18.94
CA GLY A 23 -33.00 -6.17 -19.63
C GLY A 23 -31.98 -5.01 -19.63
N ALA A 24 -32.44 -3.80 -19.93
CA ALA A 24 -31.57 -2.62 -19.93
C ALA A 24 -31.00 -2.31 -18.53
N VAL A 25 -31.82 -2.43 -17.46
CA VAL A 25 -31.38 -2.22 -16.08
C VAL A 25 -30.35 -3.28 -15.68
N VAL A 26 -30.58 -4.54 -15.97
CA VAL A 26 -29.64 -5.64 -15.64
C VAL A 26 -28.31 -5.45 -16.36
N ILE A 27 -28.35 -5.11 -17.66
CA ILE A 27 -27.11 -4.86 -18.43
C ILE A 27 -26.37 -3.65 -17.82
N GLY A 28 -27.06 -2.58 -17.46
CA GLY A 28 -26.45 -1.41 -16.82
C GLY A 28 -25.75 -1.75 -15.50
N GLN A 29 -26.38 -2.59 -14.67
CA GLN A 29 -25.77 -3.04 -13.41
C GLN A 29 -24.57 -3.95 -13.62
N LEU A 30 -24.62 -4.85 -14.62
CA LEU A 30 -23.47 -5.72 -14.94
C LEU A 30 -22.27 -4.91 -15.47
N LEU A 31 -22.51 -3.88 -16.27
CA LEU A 31 -21.46 -3.00 -16.74
C LEU A 31 -20.81 -2.20 -15.60
N SER A 32 -21.62 -1.68 -14.67
CA SER A 32 -21.11 -1.00 -13.47
C SER A 32 -20.25 -1.92 -12.62
N LEU A 33 -20.71 -3.15 -12.34
CA LEU A 33 -19.94 -4.14 -11.60
C LEU A 33 -18.62 -4.52 -12.31
N ALA A 34 -18.63 -4.60 -13.63
CA ALA A 34 -17.42 -4.92 -14.40
C ALA A 34 -16.37 -3.78 -14.30
N ILE A 35 -16.81 -2.53 -14.27
CA ILE A 35 -15.93 -1.36 -14.08
C ILE A 35 -15.35 -1.38 -12.67
N ASP A 36 -16.19 -1.52 -11.64
CA ASP A 36 -15.78 -1.55 -10.24
C ASP A 36 -14.78 -2.70 -9.98
N PHE A 37 -15.03 -3.87 -10.54
CA PHE A 37 -14.12 -5.01 -10.43
C PHE A 37 -12.76 -4.73 -11.13
N SER A 38 -12.77 -4.10 -12.30
CA SER A 38 -11.55 -3.70 -13.00
C SER A 38 -10.71 -2.74 -12.16
N ASP A 39 -11.34 -1.79 -11.49
CA ASP A 39 -10.63 -0.82 -10.65
C ASP A 39 -10.06 -1.45 -9.37
N ILE A 40 -10.78 -2.39 -8.76
CA ILE A 40 -10.28 -3.19 -7.63
C ILE A 40 -9.06 -4.02 -8.04
N VAL A 41 -9.11 -4.69 -9.19
CA VAL A 41 -8.00 -5.50 -9.71
C VAL A 41 -6.79 -4.62 -10.02
N LYS A 42 -6.98 -3.44 -10.63
CA LYS A 42 -5.89 -2.50 -10.89
C LYS A 42 -5.24 -1.99 -9.60
N ALA A 43 -6.05 -1.62 -8.62
CA ALA A 43 -5.57 -1.16 -7.31
C ALA A 43 -4.79 -2.27 -6.59
N GLY A 44 -5.32 -3.49 -6.54
CA GLY A 44 -4.65 -4.66 -5.96
C GLY A 44 -3.34 -5.00 -6.66
N SER A 45 -3.33 -4.94 -8.00
CA SER A 45 -2.13 -5.18 -8.80
C SER A 45 -1.06 -4.09 -8.56
N ALA A 46 -1.45 -2.84 -8.41
CA ALA A 46 -0.50 -1.75 -8.14
C ALA A 46 0.14 -1.90 -6.75
N THR A 47 -0.63 -2.32 -5.75
CA THR A 47 -0.11 -2.58 -4.39
C THR A 47 0.81 -3.80 -4.35
N ALA A 48 0.47 -4.87 -5.07
CA ALA A 48 1.33 -6.05 -5.16
C ALA A 48 2.64 -5.81 -5.94
N LYS A 49 2.65 -4.83 -6.85
CA LYS A 49 3.84 -4.49 -7.63
C LYS A 49 4.90 -3.76 -6.80
N ALA A 50 4.51 -2.86 -5.92
CA ALA A 50 5.41 -2.12 -5.05
C ALA A 50 5.14 -2.56 -3.60
N CYS A 51 5.95 -3.46 -3.07
CA CYS A 51 5.82 -3.97 -1.71
C CYS A 51 7.20 -4.02 -1.05
N ILE A 52 7.29 -3.49 0.15
CA ILE A 52 8.50 -3.51 0.96
C ILE A 52 8.19 -4.17 2.31
N GLU A 53 9.19 -4.80 2.91
CA GLU A 53 9.11 -5.40 4.23
C GLU A 53 10.30 -4.96 5.07
N ILE A 54 10.06 -4.57 6.32
CA ILE A 54 11.12 -4.29 7.29
C ILE A 54 11.50 -5.60 7.96
N VAL A 55 12.62 -6.18 7.55
CA VAL A 55 13.12 -7.44 8.08
C VAL A 55 13.61 -7.27 9.51
N TYR A 56 14.44 -6.25 9.74
CA TYR A 56 15.05 -5.98 11.03
C TYR A 56 15.16 -4.48 11.28
N ALA A 57 15.02 -4.07 12.53
CA ALA A 57 15.27 -2.71 12.97
C ALA A 57 15.91 -2.73 14.36
N VAL A 58 16.91 -1.90 14.58
CA VAL A 58 17.60 -1.74 15.86
C VAL A 58 17.86 -0.27 16.14
N TYR A 59 17.77 0.10 17.40
CA TYR A 59 18.15 1.41 17.90
C TYR A 59 19.18 1.26 18.99
N ASP A 60 20.36 1.76 18.75
CA ASP A 60 21.41 1.86 19.74
C ASP A 60 21.24 3.18 20.50
N ARG A 61 20.91 3.09 21.78
CA ARG A 61 20.66 4.25 22.64
C ARG A 61 21.94 5.02 22.97
N ASP A 62 23.08 4.36 22.99
CA ASP A 62 24.35 4.94 23.40
C ASP A 62 24.91 5.82 22.27
N SER A 63 24.82 5.35 21.04
CA SER A 63 25.23 6.11 19.85
C SER A 63 24.10 6.98 19.26
N GLY A 64 22.84 6.71 19.59
CA GLY A 64 21.67 7.33 18.98
C GLY A 64 21.40 6.85 17.54
N LEU A 65 22.08 5.80 17.09
CA LEU A 65 21.98 5.28 15.73
C LEU A 65 20.80 4.33 15.59
N VAL A 66 20.01 4.53 14.57
CA VAL A 66 18.97 3.59 14.12
C VAL A 66 19.43 2.93 12.83
N GLU A 67 19.37 1.61 12.80
CA GLU A 67 19.60 0.80 11.60
C GLU A 67 18.33 0.03 11.25
N VAL A 68 17.89 0.12 10.00
CA VAL A 68 16.70 -0.56 9.49
C VAL A 68 17.07 -1.33 8.24
N TYR A 69 16.79 -2.61 8.25
CA TYR A 69 16.96 -3.51 7.11
C TYR A 69 15.60 -3.70 6.45
N ALA A 70 15.43 -3.15 5.28
CA ALA A 70 14.20 -3.26 4.51
C ALA A 70 14.45 -4.01 3.21
N LYS A 71 13.53 -4.90 2.85
CA LYS A 71 13.60 -5.70 1.63
C LYS A 71 12.50 -5.31 0.66
N ASN A 72 12.84 -5.15 -0.61
CA ASN A 72 11.86 -5.02 -1.67
C ASN A 72 11.31 -6.41 -2.00
N VAL A 73 10.13 -6.72 -1.50
CA VAL A 73 9.42 -7.98 -1.77
C VAL A 73 8.41 -7.86 -2.91
N GLY A 74 8.36 -6.70 -3.55
CA GLY A 74 7.54 -6.43 -4.73
C GLY A 74 8.19 -6.90 -6.03
N TYR A 75 7.56 -6.53 -7.13
CA TYR A 75 7.99 -6.87 -8.50
C TYR A 75 8.48 -5.66 -9.28
N THR A 76 8.52 -4.50 -8.67
CA THR A 76 8.97 -3.24 -9.32
C THR A 76 10.14 -2.65 -8.57
N SER A 77 11.05 -2.08 -9.33
CA SER A 77 12.16 -1.29 -8.78
C SER A 77 11.64 0.03 -8.22
N ILE A 78 12.27 0.51 -7.16
CA ILE A 78 11.93 1.72 -6.44
C ILE A 78 13.13 2.66 -6.53
N VAL A 79 12.89 3.92 -6.88
CA VAL A 79 13.94 4.95 -6.90
C VAL A 79 14.16 5.46 -5.48
N LEU A 80 15.41 5.54 -5.04
CA LEU A 80 15.77 5.91 -3.65
C LEU A 80 15.42 7.36 -3.32
N ASP A 81 15.32 8.25 -4.30
CA ASP A 81 14.90 9.64 -4.12
C ASP A 81 13.46 9.80 -3.59
N GLU A 82 12.62 8.76 -3.78
CA GLU A 82 11.23 8.72 -3.30
C GLU A 82 11.12 8.13 -1.88
N LEU A 83 12.25 7.84 -1.24
CA LEU A 83 12.28 7.21 0.07
C LEU A 83 12.06 8.23 1.19
N THR A 84 11.13 7.91 2.09
CA THR A 84 10.90 8.68 3.32
C THR A 84 10.82 7.71 4.49
N VAL A 85 11.56 8.02 5.56
CA VAL A 85 11.55 7.24 6.79
C VAL A 85 10.93 8.07 7.90
N TYR A 86 10.02 7.47 8.64
CA TYR A 86 9.47 8.04 9.88
C TYR A 86 9.92 7.17 11.04
N PHE A 87 10.33 7.82 12.11
CA PHE A 87 10.76 7.14 13.32
C PHE A 87 10.21 7.84 14.56
N GLY A 88 9.92 7.11 15.61
CA GLY A 88 9.43 7.71 16.85
C GLY A 88 8.98 6.72 17.89
N ASN A 89 8.31 7.25 18.91
CA ASN A 89 7.68 6.50 19.98
C ASN A 89 6.18 6.39 19.75
N LEU A 90 5.65 5.18 19.73
CA LEU A 90 4.23 4.96 19.51
C LEU A 90 3.37 5.38 20.72
N THR A 91 3.90 5.26 21.93
CA THR A 91 3.15 5.54 23.17
C THR A 91 2.92 7.03 23.38
N THR A 92 3.94 7.85 23.10
CA THR A 92 3.83 9.31 23.21
C THR A 92 3.26 9.96 21.96
N GLY A 93 3.30 9.25 20.82
CA GLY A 93 2.90 9.78 19.51
C GLY A 93 3.95 10.70 18.89
N ASP A 94 5.15 10.78 19.46
CA ASP A 94 6.26 11.58 18.95
C ASP A 94 6.91 10.87 17.76
N ILE A 95 6.36 11.07 16.57
CA ILE A 95 6.85 10.51 15.31
C ILE A 95 7.34 11.67 14.44
N TYR A 96 8.55 11.56 13.94
CA TYR A 96 9.14 12.56 13.06
C TYR A 96 9.66 11.92 11.76
N ALA A 97 9.65 12.72 10.69
CA ALA A 97 10.25 12.32 9.43
C ALA A 97 11.78 12.52 9.49
N VAL A 98 12.51 11.49 9.10
CA VAL A 98 13.97 11.57 8.95
C VAL A 98 14.26 12.35 7.68
N LYS A 99 15.01 13.47 7.80
CA LYS A 99 15.39 14.29 6.65
C LYS A 99 16.37 13.53 5.76
N ILE A 100 16.20 13.65 4.45
CA ILE A 100 17.02 12.97 3.44
C ILE A 100 18.53 13.19 3.67
N GLY A 101 18.95 14.40 4.08
CA GLY A 101 20.35 14.68 4.39
C GLY A 101 20.92 13.97 5.64
N ASN A 102 20.07 13.39 6.47
CA ASN A 102 20.43 12.62 7.67
C ASN A 102 20.17 11.11 7.50
N LEU A 103 19.67 10.70 6.35
CA LEU A 103 19.40 9.32 6.01
C LEU A 103 20.52 8.81 5.11
N TYR A 104 21.21 7.78 5.56
CA TYR A 104 22.14 7.02 4.75
C TYR A 104 21.43 5.74 4.29
N ALA A 105 21.30 5.56 2.99
CA ALA A 105 20.71 4.36 2.39
C ALA A 105 21.79 3.63 1.61
N GLU A 106 21.98 2.36 1.90
CA GLU A 106 22.97 1.49 1.27
C GLU A 106 22.29 0.21 0.79
N ASP A 107 22.37 -0.04 -0.51
CA ASP A 107 22.00 -1.30 -1.10
C ASP A 107 23.12 -2.32 -0.88
N LEU A 108 22.79 -3.50 -0.35
CA LEU A 108 23.76 -4.54 -0.03
C LEU A 108 24.20 -5.32 -1.25
N GLU A 109 23.34 -5.47 -2.23
CA GLU A 109 23.59 -6.34 -3.40
C GLU A 109 24.17 -5.55 -4.57
N ASN A 110 23.63 -4.37 -4.85
CA ASN A 110 24.00 -3.59 -6.03
C ASN A 110 23.92 -2.08 -5.75
N PRO A 111 24.96 -1.44 -5.22
CA PRO A 111 24.93 -0.05 -4.82
C PRO A 111 24.68 0.87 -6.03
N ASN A 112 23.45 1.23 -6.22
CA ASN A 112 22.95 2.19 -7.19
C ASN A 112 21.79 3.01 -6.59
N ASP A 113 21.21 3.92 -7.35
CA ASP A 113 20.09 4.75 -6.89
C ASP A 113 18.71 4.08 -7.06
N VAL A 114 18.70 2.77 -7.33
CA VAL A 114 17.49 1.98 -7.61
C VAL A 114 17.46 0.74 -6.73
N TRP A 115 16.41 0.58 -5.95
CA TRP A 115 16.16 -0.57 -5.10
C TRP A 115 15.36 -1.62 -5.87
N GLU A 116 16.03 -2.64 -6.37
CA GLU A 116 15.45 -3.67 -7.23
C GLU A 116 14.66 -4.73 -6.43
N PRO A 117 13.79 -5.53 -7.10
CA PRO A 117 13.09 -6.63 -6.45
C PRO A 117 14.05 -7.64 -5.82
N SER A 118 13.72 -8.05 -4.61
CA SER A 118 14.49 -8.98 -3.76
C SER A 118 15.73 -8.40 -3.09
N GLU A 119 16.16 -7.19 -3.39
CA GLU A 119 17.30 -6.53 -2.75
C GLU A 119 16.96 -6.05 -1.35
N THR A 120 18.00 -5.96 -0.52
CA THR A 120 17.93 -5.50 0.86
C THR A 120 18.64 -4.16 1.02
N LEU A 121 17.90 -3.17 1.46
CA LEU A 121 18.41 -1.82 1.73
C LEU A 121 18.66 -1.64 3.22
N ILE A 122 19.84 -1.14 3.58
CA ILE A 122 20.15 -0.70 4.93
C ILE A 122 19.94 0.80 5.02
N LEU A 123 19.08 1.22 5.94
CA LEU A 123 18.78 2.60 6.23
C LEU A 123 19.42 2.95 7.58
N LYS A 124 20.32 3.91 7.61
CA LYS A 124 20.99 4.38 8.83
C LYS A 124 20.72 5.85 9.06
N PHE A 125 20.33 6.20 10.25
CA PHE A 125 20.11 7.59 10.65
C PHE A 125 20.25 7.78 12.14
N ASN A 126 20.56 9.00 12.56
CA ASN A 126 20.60 9.37 13.97
C ASN A 126 19.20 9.77 14.44
N ALA A 127 18.74 9.12 15.50
CA ALA A 127 17.49 9.45 16.16
C ALA A 127 17.66 10.69 17.05
N THR A 128 16.56 11.40 17.27
CA THR A 128 16.50 12.43 18.31
C THR A 128 16.65 11.75 19.68
N SER A 129 17.55 12.24 20.51
CA SER A 129 17.79 11.68 21.85
C SER A 129 16.55 11.80 22.74
N GLY A 130 16.38 10.85 23.66
CA GLY A 130 15.34 10.87 24.68
C GLY A 130 14.04 10.13 24.34
N LEU A 131 13.99 9.40 23.23
CA LEU A 131 12.86 8.54 22.93
C LEU A 131 12.86 7.31 23.82
N GLU A 132 11.67 6.95 24.33
CA GLU A 132 11.46 5.74 25.12
C GLU A 132 10.88 4.60 24.27
N SER A 133 11.10 3.34 24.68
CA SER A 133 10.50 2.17 24.04
C SER A 133 8.99 2.07 24.36
N PRO A 134 8.16 1.51 23.45
CA PRO A 134 8.47 0.89 22.16
C PRO A 134 8.65 1.90 21.02
N TYR A 135 9.52 1.54 20.08
CA TYR A 135 9.78 2.35 18.89
C TYR A 135 8.97 1.88 17.70
N ILE A 136 8.66 2.83 16.83
CA ILE A 136 8.06 2.57 15.53
C ILE A 136 8.97 3.13 14.45
N VAL A 137 9.19 2.33 13.42
CA VAL A 137 9.78 2.81 12.17
C VAL A 137 8.81 2.52 11.03
N LYS A 138 8.63 3.52 10.17
CA LYS A 138 7.80 3.41 8.97
C LYS A 138 8.61 3.88 7.78
N VAL A 139 8.73 3.02 6.79
CA VAL A 139 9.42 3.28 5.52
C VAL A 139 8.36 3.47 4.44
N VAL A 140 8.43 4.57 3.72
CA VAL A 140 7.56 4.90 2.59
C VAL A 140 8.45 5.07 1.38
N ALA A 141 8.17 4.32 0.32
CA ALA A 141 8.93 4.36 -0.93
C ALA A 141 7.94 4.34 -2.10
N GLY A 142 7.66 5.51 -2.65
CA GLY A 142 6.61 5.71 -3.63
C GLY A 142 5.23 5.28 -3.10
N LYS A 143 4.67 4.19 -3.63
CA LYS A 143 3.39 3.62 -3.18
C LYS A 143 3.54 2.49 -2.15
N ALA A 144 4.77 2.01 -1.93
CA ALA A 144 5.05 0.97 -0.96
C ALA A 144 5.21 1.56 0.44
N VAL A 145 4.64 0.90 1.42
CA VAL A 145 4.72 1.30 2.83
C VAL A 145 4.98 0.06 3.68
N ALA A 146 5.97 0.14 4.54
CA ALA A 146 6.20 -0.85 5.58
C ALA A 146 6.34 -0.18 6.94
N GLU A 147 5.90 -0.87 7.97
CA GLU A 147 5.92 -0.37 9.34
C GLU A 147 6.34 -1.51 10.28
N LYS A 148 7.18 -1.21 11.26
CA LYS A 148 7.63 -2.18 12.25
C LYS A 148 7.74 -1.55 13.63
N LEU A 149 7.14 -2.22 14.60
CA LEU A 149 7.33 -1.95 16.02
C LEU A 149 8.50 -2.78 16.54
N PHE A 150 9.36 -2.16 17.33
CA PHE A 150 10.48 -2.86 17.96
C PHE A 150 10.86 -2.23 19.30
N ALA A 151 11.56 -3.00 20.11
CA ALA A 151 12.15 -2.55 21.36
C ALA A 151 13.67 -2.69 21.27
N PRO A 152 14.45 -1.90 22.04
CA PRO A 152 15.89 -2.12 22.11
C PRO A 152 16.17 -3.55 22.59
N PRO A 153 17.32 -4.12 22.20
CA PRO A 153 17.76 -5.36 22.81
C PRO A 153 17.84 -5.19 24.34
N LEU A 154 17.41 -6.21 25.07
CA LEU A 154 17.54 -6.20 26.52
C LEU A 154 19.02 -6.03 26.86
N PRO A 155 19.37 -5.18 27.84
CA PRO A 155 20.73 -5.10 28.34
C PRO A 155 21.13 -6.49 28.86
N GLY A 156 22.22 -7.02 28.30
CA GLY A 156 22.79 -8.31 28.71
C GLY A 156 23.45 -8.23 30.08
#